data_7c0e51e07237a5c0e6c737bb1113dbd0
#
_entry.id   7c0e51e07237a5c0e6c737bb1113dbd0
#
_cell.length_a   1.000
_cell.length_b   1.000
_cell.length_c   1.000
_cell.angle_alpha   90.00
_cell.angle_beta   90.00
_cell.angle_gamma   90.00
#
_symmetry.space_group_name_H-M   'P 1'
#
loop_
_entity.id
_entity.type
_entity.pdbx_description
1 polymer ?
#
loop_
_entity_poly.entity_id
_entity_poly.type
_entity_poly.pdbx_seq_one_letter_code
_entity_poly.pdbx_strand_id
1 'polypeptide(L)'
;MDRMTKEAIRYLGYGRNAVDEQTLALIKDSFESLRSAVSPKSICRIFDLQHQSEECFQIGNIRMKSRSLGRNLKQCEKLILFGATLGTGADRLITRASLTDMAKTVVLQACAAAMLEEYCDACQREIAAEQEKEGWYLRPRFSPGYGDFDIQYQKPLMQMLDCAKTIGLTMTDSFMMIPTKSVTAVIGMSRIKERCPIQGCEICEKKDCEYRRDTI
;
A
#
# COMPACT_ATOMS: atom_id res chain seq x y z
N MET A 1 20.37 -11.22 1.63
CA MET A 1 19.48 -10.48 0.70
C MET A 1 18.52 -9.66 1.55
N ASP A 2 18.43 -8.35 1.30
CA ASP A 2 17.58 -7.44 2.07
C ASP A 2 16.07 -7.64 1.74
N ARG A 3 15.21 -7.05 2.58
CA ARG A 3 13.74 -7.20 2.49
C ARG A 3 13.18 -6.67 1.16
N MET A 4 13.66 -5.50 0.70
CA MET A 4 13.14 -4.92 -0.56
C MET A 4 13.50 -5.78 -1.77
N THR A 5 14.71 -6.34 -1.80
CA THR A 5 15.12 -7.28 -2.87
C THR A 5 14.25 -8.53 -2.89
N LYS A 6 13.95 -9.13 -1.72
CA LYS A 6 13.03 -10.27 -1.63
C LYS A 6 11.63 -9.91 -2.13
N GLU A 7 11.10 -8.74 -1.77
CA GLU A 7 9.79 -8.28 -2.26
C GLU A 7 9.79 -8.03 -3.77
N ALA A 8 10.85 -7.44 -4.33
CA ALA A 8 10.96 -7.24 -5.79
C ALA A 8 10.96 -8.58 -6.53
N ILE A 9 11.71 -9.56 -6.05
CA ILE A 9 11.73 -10.93 -6.60
C ILE A 9 10.34 -11.58 -6.55
N ARG A 10 9.61 -11.38 -5.45
CA ARG A 10 8.23 -11.85 -5.31
C ARG A 10 7.31 -11.19 -6.35
N TYR A 11 7.43 -9.87 -6.57
CA TYR A 11 6.65 -9.15 -7.58
C TYR A 11 7.01 -9.56 -9.01
N LEU A 12 8.23 -10.06 -9.25
CA LEU A 12 8.64 -10.64 -10.53
C LEU A 12 8.07 -12.04 -10.78
N GLY A 13 7.40 -12.63 -9.78
CA GLY A 13 6.77 -13.95 -9.93
C GLY A 13 7.73 -15.13 -9.83
N TYR A 14 8.95 -14.94 -9.34
CA TYR A 14 9.90 -16.04 -9.17
C TYR A 14 9.44 -17.06 -8.10
N GLY A 15 8.61 -16.66 -7.16
CA GLY A 15 8.14 -17.53 -6.08
C GLY A 15 9.31 -18.12 -5.30
N ARG A 16 9.43 -19.47 -5.33
CA ARG A 16 10.53 -20.21 -4.69
C ARG A 16 11.68 -20.54 -5.65
N ASN A 17 11.60 -20.10 -6.90
CA ASN A 17 12.65 -20.39 -7.88
C ASN A 17 13.90 -19.56 -7.62
N ALA A 18 15.05 -20.13 -7.95
CA ALA A 18 16.30 -19.39 -7.86
C ALA A 18 16.33 -18.24 -8.88
N VAL A 19 16.82 -17.12 -8.45
CA VAL A 19 17.02 -15.93 -9.30
C VAL A 19 18.46 -15.95 -9.79
N ASP A 20 18.65 -15.77 -11.09
CA ASP A 20 19.98 -15.72 -11.68
C ASP A 20 20.74 -14.42 -11.31
N GLU A 21 22.08 -14.47 -11.44
CA GLU A 21 22.94 -13.35 -11.08
C GLU A 21 22.68 -12.09 -11.91
N GLN A 22 22.31 -12.27 -13.19
CA GLN A 22 22.00 -11.15 -14.09
C GLN A 22 20.74 -10.41 -13.62
N THR A 23 19.70 -11.13 -13.25
CA THR A 23 18.47 -10.54 -12.70
C THR A 23 18.74 -9.86 -11.35
N LEU A 24 19.56 -10.45 -10.47
CA LEU A 24 19.93 -9.80 -9.21
C LEU A 24 20.71 -8.51 -9.42
N ALA A 25 21.64 -8.47 -10.37
CA ALA A 25 22.36 -7.26 -10.75
C ALA A 25 21.41 -6.20 -11.27
N LEU A 26 20.45 -6.58 -12.13
CA LEU A 26 19.45 -5.68 -12.69
C LEU A 26 18.51 -5.10 -11.62
N ILE A 27 18.13 -5.90 -10.61
CA ILE A 27 17.34 -5.45 -9.46
C ILE A 27 18.12 -4.38 -8.68
N LYS A 28 19.42 -4.63 -8.40
CA LYS A 28 20.28 -3.69 -7.69
C LYS A 28 20.38 -2.35 -8.42
N ASP A 29 20.71 -2.37 -9.72
CA ASP A 29 20.80 -1.17 -10.56
C ASP A 29 19.47 -0.41 -10.65
N SER A 30 18.37 -1.16 -10.69
CA SER A 30 17.03 -0.58 -10.71
C SER A 30 16.70 0.15 -9.40
N PHE A 31 17.05 -0.40 -8.24
CA PHE A 31 16.89 0.30 -6.96
C PHE A 31 17.77 1.55 -6.88
N GLU A 32 19.01 1.51 -7.34
CA GLU A 32 19.89 2.69 -7.37
C GLU A 32 19.31 3.80 -8.26
N SER A 33 18.83 3.43 -9.45
CA SER A 33 18.16 4.36 -10.38
C SER A 33 16.89 4.96 -9.78
N LEU A 34 16.06 4.14 -9.10
CA LEU A 34 14.84 4.60 -8.46
C LEU A 34 15.13 5.55 -7.29
N ARG A 35 16.12 5.25 -6.42
CA ARG A 35 16.48 6.12 -5.29
C ARG A 35 16.82 7.54 -5.72
N SER A 36 17.46 7.70 -6.88
CA SER A 36 17.78 9.02 -7.44
C SER A 36 16.61 9.73 -8.11
N ALA A 37 15.59 8.98 -8.54
CA ALA A 37 14.46 9.51 -9.32
C ALA A 37 13.21 9.82 -8.49
N VAL A 38 12.99 9.09 -7.39
CA VAL A 38 11.75 9.21 -6.61
C VAL A 38 11.78 10.41 -5.66
N SER A 39 10.59 10.92 -5.36
CA SER A 39 10.35 11.93 -4.34
C SER A 39 9.14 11.51 -3.51
N PRO A 40 9.32 10.58 -2.54
CA PRO A 40 8.24 10.03 -1.78
C PRO A 40 7.52 11.10 -0.94
N LYS A 41 6.20 11.03 -0.93
CA LYS A 41 5.34 11.89 -0.12
C LYS A 41 4.19 11.08 0.46
N SER A 42 3.78 11.43 1.67
CA SER A 42 2.61 10.82 2.31
C SER A 42 1.74 11.88 2.99
N ILE A 43 0.50 11.53 3.20
CA ILE A 43 -0.49 12.29 3.96
C ILE A 43 -1.33 11.32 4.78
N CYS A 44 -1.64 11.70 6.02
CA CYS A 44 -2.62 11.01 6.84
C CYS A 44 -3.53 11.99 7.56
N ARG A 45 -4.79 11.58 7.79
CA ARG A 45 -5.76 12.32 8.61
C ARG A 45 -6.57 11.34 9.43
N ILE A 46 -6.81 11.70 10.70
CA ILE A 46 -7.59 10.91 11.64
C ILE A 46 -9.04 11.39 11.60
N PHE A 47 -9.97 10.43 11.62
CA PHE A 47 -11.41 10.65 11.67
C PHE A 47 -12.06 9.77 12.72
N ASP A 48 -13.12 10.25 13.34
CA ASP A 48 -13.98 9.42 14.17
C ASP A 48 -14.75 8.44 13.29
N LEU A 49 -14.79 7.17 13.72
CA LEU A 49 -15.44 6.09 13.00
C LEU A 49 -16.79 5.78 13.63
N GLN A 50 -17.84 5.84 12.84
CA GLN A 50 -19.17 5.43 13.27
C GLN A 50 -19.52 4.08 12.66
N HIS A 51 -19.74 3.08 13.51
CA HIS A 51 -20.26 1.79 13.10
C HIS A 51 -21.78 1.84 13.00
N GLN A 52 -22.33 1.66 11.80
CA GLN A 52 -23.78 1.55 11.59
C GLN A 52 -24.22 0.08 11.62
N SER A 53 -23.34 -0.83 11.23
CA SER A 53 -23.46 -2.28 11.38
C SER A 53 -22.06 -2.91 11.28
N GLU A 54 -21.98 -4.24 11.32
CA GLU A 54 -20.70 -4.96 11.15
C GLU A 54 -20.04 -4.75 9.78
N GLU A 55 -20.83 -4.36 8.76
CA GLU A 55 -20.35 -4.15 7.38
C GLU A 55 -20.48 -2.70 6.92
N CYS A 56 -21.11 -1.84 7.70
CA CYS A 56 -21.38 -0.45 7.31
C CYS A 56 -20.73 0.54 8.27
N PHE A 57 -19.95 1.45 7.72
CA PHE A 57 -19.16 2.44 8.47
C PHE A 57 -19.40 3.83 7.89
N GLN A 58 -19.25 4.84 8.74
CA GLN A 58 -19.31 6.24 8.31
C GLN A 58 -18.13 7.02 8.88
N ILE A 59 -17.51 7.83 8.05
CA ILE A 59 -16.51 8.86 8.40
C ILE A 59 -16.95 10.17 7.78
N GLY A 60 -17.16 11.19 8.60
CA GLY A 60 -17.75 12.44 8.11
C GLY A 60 -19.05 12.18 7.35
N ASN A 61 -19.11 12.56 6.08
CA ASN A 61 -20.26 12.37 5.19
C ASN A 61 -20.15 11.12 4.27
N ILE A 62 -19.09 10.34 4.39
CA ILE A 62 -18.87 9.15 3.54
C ILE A 62 -19.32 7.91 4.28
N ARG A 63 -20.26 7.19 3.66
CA ARG A 63 -20.71 5.87 4.08
C ARG A 63 -20.01 4.79 3.26
N MET A 64 -19.39 3.83 3.92
CA MET A 64 -18.67 2.71 3.33
C MET A 64 -19.34 1.41 3.72
N LYS A 65 -19.39 0.46 2.78
CA LYS A 65 -19.91 -0.89 3.03
C LYS A 65 -18.88 -1.91 2.53
N SER A 66 -18.42 -2.77 3.44
CA SER A 66 -17.53 -3.90 3.14
C SER A 66 -17.45 -4.83 4.35
N ARG A 67 -17.63 -6.11 4.13
CA ARG A 67 -17.45 -7.16 5.14
C ARG A 67 -15.97 -7.33 5.50
N SER A 68 -15.10 -7.30 4.50
CA SER A 68 -13.66 -7.46 4.69
C SER A 68 -13.07 -6.31 5.49
N LEU A 69 -13.44 -5.07 5.15
CA LEU A 69 -13.06 -3.88 5.92
C LEU A 69 -13.65 -3.94 7.33
N GLY A 70 -14.89 -4.43 7.50
CA GLY A 70 -15.53 -4.59 8.79
C GLY A 70 -14.77 -5.48 9.76
N ARG A 71 -14.23 -6.58 9.27
CA ARG A 71 -13.34 -7.44 10.06
C ARG A 71 -12.06 -6.73 10.49
N ASN A 72 -11.49 -5.92 9.60
CA ASN A 72 -10.30 -5.12 9.90
C ASN A 72 -10.58 -4.02 10.92
N LEU A 73 -11.74 -3.36 10.82
CA LEU A 73 -12.13 -2.24 11.69
C LEU A 73 -12.85 -2.67 12.98
N LYS A 74 -12.95 -3.96 13.26
CA LYS A 74 -13.60 -4.45 14.48
C LYS A 74 -12.97 -3.80 15.71
N GLN A 75 -13.81 -3.26 16.61
CA GLN A 75 -13.42 -2.56 17.83
C GLN A 75 -12.55 -1.30 17.61
N CYS A 76 -12.57 -0.74 16.40
CA CYS A 76 -11.94 0.55 16.13
C CYS A 76 -12.95 1.68 16.41
N GLU A 77 -12.50 2.73 17.07
CA GLU A 77 -13.28 3.93 17.37
C GLU A 77 -12.95 5.07 16.42
N LYS A 78 -11.74 5.03 15.85
CA LYS A 78 -11.23 5.99 14.88
C LYS A 78 -10.59 5.26 13.72
N LEU A 79 -10.35 5.99 12.66
CA LEU A 79 -9.52 5.52 11.56
C LEU A 79 -8.65 6.64 11.00
N ILE A 80 -7.54 6.23 10.42
CA ILE A 80 -6.65 7.07 9.64
C ILE A 80 -6.95 6.80 8.17
N LEU A 81 -7.21 7.86 7.42
CA LEU A 81 -7.05 7.84 5.98
C LEU A 81 -5.58 8.10 5.67
N PHE A 82 -5.00 7.28 4.83
CA PHE A 82 -3.59 7.33 4.45
C PHE A 82 -3.44 7.39 2.93
N GLY A 83 -2.55 8.25 2.45
CA GLY A 83 -2.16 8.34 1.06
C GLY A 83 -0.64 8.46 0.95
N ALA A 84 -0.04 7.76 -0.01
CA ALA A 84 1.39 7.81 -0.29
C ALA A 84 1.68 7.69 -1.79
N THR A 85 2.78 8.30 -2.23
CA THR A 85 3.26 8.23 -3.61
C THR A 85 4.78 8.27 -3.64
N LEU A 86 5.39 7.60 -4.63
CA LEU A 86 6.81 7.77 -4.95
C LEU A 86 7.08 9.00 -5.83
N GLY A 87 6.03 9.67 -6.30
CA GLY A 87 6.13 10.80 -7.22
C GLY A 87 6.32 10.37 -8.68
N THR A 88 6.26 11.35 -9.58
CA THR A 88 6.33 11.14 -11.04
C THR A 88 7.68 10.62 -11.55
N GLY A 89 8.73 10.70 -10.74
CA GLY A 89 10.07 10.25 -11.11
C GLY A 89 10.12 8.76 -11.42
N ALA A 90 9.43 7.93 -10.63
CA ALA A 90 9.32 6.50 -10.88
C ALA A 90 8.64 6.21 -12.23
N ASP A 91 7.52 6.87 -12.52
CA ASP A 91 6.78 6.68 -13.78
C ASP A 91 7.62 7.08 -14.99
N ARG A 92 8.32 8.23 -14.91
CA ARG A 92 9.22 8.68 -15.97
C ARG A 92 10.36 7.71 -16.25
N LEU A 93 10.97 7.17 -15.18
CA LEU A 93 12.04 6.19 -15.30
C LEU A 93 11.55 4.90 -15.97
N ILE A 94 10.41 4.39 -15.55
CA ILE A 94 9.78 3.20 -16.12
C ILE A 94 9.39 3.42 -17.57
N THR A 95 8.74 4.54 -17.90
CA THR A 95 8.37 4.89 -19.28
C THR A 95 9.59 5.01 -20.17
N ARG A 96 10.68 5.62 -19.69
CA ARG A 96 11.93 5.72 -20.46
C ARG A 96 12.52 4.33 -20.74
N ALA A 97 12.55 3.46 -19.76
CA ALA A 97 13.04 2.09 -19.93
C ALA A 97 12.19 1.29 -20.93
N SER A 98 10.85 1.49 -20.93
CA SER A 98 9.94 0.75 -21.82
C SER A 98 10.17 1.00 -23.33
N LEU A 99 10.89 2.06 -23.68
CA LEU A 99 11.23 2.37 -25.07
C LEU A 99 12.43 1.57 -25.58
N THR A 100 13.27 1.04 -24.70
CA THR A 100 14.57 0.47 -25.09
C THR A 100 14.86 -0.89 -24.47
N ASP A 101 14.28 -1.20 -23.29
CA ASP A 101 14.62 -2.39 -22.51
C ASP A 101 13.40 -2.88 -21.69
N MET A 102 12.69 -3.87 -22.25
CA MET A 102 11.51 -4.44 -21.60
C MET A 102 11.84 -5.22 -20.33
N ALA A 103 12.99 -5.91 -20.26
CA ALA A 103 13.41 -6.64 -19.07
C ALA A 103 13.64 -5.65 -17.91
N LYS A 104 14.38 -4.58 -18.17
CA LYS A 104 14.58 -3.49 -17.21
C LYS A 104 13.27 -2.83 -16.77
N THR A 105 12.32 -2.67 -17.69
CA THR A 105 11.00 -2.12 -17.39
C THR A 105 10.24 -2.95 -16.36
N VAL A 106 10.20 -4.27 -16.56
CA VAL A 106 9.52 -5.19 -15.64
C VAL A 106 10.20 -5.18 -14.27
N VAL A 107 11.54 -5.20 -14.24
CA VAL A 107 12.28 -5.14 -12.98
C VAL A 107 12.08 -3.80 -12.27
N LEU A 108 12.09 -2.67 -12.98
CA LEU A 108 11.79 -1.34 -12.40
C LEU A 108 10.37 -1.28 -11.81
N GLN A 109 9.38 -1.88 -12.48
CA GLN A 109 8.00 -1.96 -11.96
C GLN A 109 7.96 -2.69 -10.63
N ALA A 110 8.64 -3.84 -10.52
CA ALA A 110 8.71 -4.65 -9.31
C ALA A 110 9.47 -3.94 -8.18
N CYS A 111 10.63 -3.36 -8.48
CA CYS A 111 11.43 -2.61 -7.53
C CYS A 111 10.70 -1.37 -7.00
N ALA A 112 10.00 -0.64 -7.86
CA ALA A 112 9.22 0.52 -7.45
C ALA A 112 8.01 0.12 -6.58
N ALA A 113 7.37 -1.03 -6.84
CA ALA A 113 6.32 -1.55 -5.96
C ALA A 113 6.88 -1.92 -4.57
N ALA A 114 8.02 -2.63 -4.53
CA ALA A 114 8.67 -2.98 -3.27
C ALA A 114 9.11 -1.73 -2.47
N MET A 115 9.63 -0.71 -3.15
CA MET A 115 10.01 0.56 -2.54
C MET A 115 8.82 1.33 -1.97
N LEU A 116 7.68 1.34 -2.68
CA LEU A 116 6.45 1.97 -2.21
C LEU A 116 5.93 1.29 -0.94
N GLU A 117 5.91 -0.05 -0.91
CA GLU A 117 5.48 -0.81 0.27
C GLU A 117 6.38 -0.54 1.48
N GLU A 118 7.71 -0.54 1.31
CA GLU A 118 8.65 -0.21 2.38
C GLU A 118 8.44 1.22 2.90
N TYR A 119 8.20 2.19 2.00
CA TYR A 119 7.87 3.56 2.38
C TYR A 119 6.56 3.64 3.17
N CYS A 120 5.51 2.96 2.71
CA CYS A 120 4.23 2.90 3.43
C CYS A 120 4.37 2.23 4.81
N ASP A 121 5.18 1.16 4.90
CA ASP A 121 5.46 0.49 6.18
C ASP A 121 6.22 1.40 7.15
N ALA A 122 7.20 2.18 6.66
CA ALA A 122 7.93 3.16 7.45
C ALA A 122 6.98 4.25 8.00
N CYS A 123 6.18 4.86 7.13
CA CYS A 123 5.18 5.84 7.56
C CYS A 123 4.20 5.27 8.60
N GLN A 124 3.72 4.04 8.40
CA GLN A 124 2.80 3.42 9.35
C GLN A 124 3.46 3.13 10.70
N ARG A 125 4.75 2.73 10.72
CA ARG A 125 5.52 2.57 11.97
C ARG A 125 5.66 3.87 12.74
N GLU A 126 5.96 4.98 12.05
CA GLU A 126 6.05 6.31 12.66
C GLU A 126 4.71 6.75 13.25
N ILE A 127 3.63 6.64 12.48
CA ILE A 127 2.28 6.97 12.96
C ILE A 127 1.91 6.08 14.15
N ALA A 128 2.19 4.77 14.09
CA ALA A 128 1.91 3.85 15.18
C ALA A 128 2.65 4.23 16.47
N ALA A 129 3.93 4.60 16.38
CA ALA A 129 4.74 5.00 17.52
C ALA A 129 4.20 6.30 18.18
N GLU A 130 3.66 7.24 17.40
CA GLU A 130 3.02 8.44 17.94
C GLU A 130 1.68 8.12 18.60
N GLN A 131 0.84 7.36 17.92
CA GLN A 131 -0.50 7.04 18.40
C GLN A 131 -0.49 6.11 19.63
N GLU A 132 0.54 5.24 19.76
CA GLU A 132 0.70 4.38 20.93
C GLU A 132 0.95 5.19 22.22
N LYS A 133 1.58 6.36 22.13
CA LYS A 133 1.76 7.27 23.28
C LYS A 133 0.43 7.80 23.81
N GLU A 134 -0.58 7.88 22.96
CA GLU A 134 -1.94 8.29 23.30
C GLU A 134 -2.87 7.07 23.61
N GLY A 135 -2.31 5.86 23.65
CA GLY A 135 -3.04 4.61 23.90
C GLY A 135 -3.87 4.12 22.72
N TRP A 136 -3.50 4.48 21.48
CA TRP A 136 -4.13 3.96 20.28
C TRP A 136 -3.26 2.92 19.59
N TYR A 137 -3.87 1.83 19.13
CA TYR A 137 -3.21 0.74 18.41
C TYR A 137 -3.76 0.64 17.00
N LEU A 138 -2.87 0.62 16.01
CA LEU A 138 -3.23 0.64 14.60
C LEU A 138 -3.52 -0.76 14.07
N ARG A 139 -4.54 -0.86 13.23
CA ARG A 139 -4.81 -2.03 12.40
C ARG A 139 -3.98 -1.98 11.11
N PRO A 140 -3.83 -3.11 10.40
CA PRO A 140 -3.18 -3.12 9.09
C PRO A 140 -3.88 -2.20 8.09
N ARG A 141 -3.13 -1.67 7.14
CA ARG A 141 -3.68 -0.94 6.00
C ARG A 141 -4.67 -1.79 5.22
N PHE A 142 -5.80 -1.20 4.85
CA PHE A 142 -6.79 -1.82 3.99
C PHE A 142 -7.19 -0.84 2.89
N SER A 143 -6.96 -1.20 1.62
CA SER A 143 -7.16 -0.29 0.49
C SER A 143 -8.44 -0.59 -0.27
N PRO A 144 -9.09 0.43 -0.87
CA PRO A 144 -10.13 0.19 -1.88
C PRO A 144 -9.63 -0.72 -3.01
N GLY A 145 -10.48 -1.61 -3.51
CA GLY A 145 -10.12 -2.63 -4.47
C GLY A 145 -9.68 -3.98 -3.87
N TYR A 146 -9.50 -4.07 -2.54
CA TYR A 146 -9.21 -5.34 -1.88
C TYR A 146 -10.47 -5.98 -1.31
N GLY A 147 -10.57 -7.30 -1.48
CA GLY A 147 -11.73 -8.07 -1.05
C GLY A 147 -13.02 -7.52 -1.67
N ASP A 148 -13.98 -7.18 -0.82
CA ASP A 148 -15.25 -6.57 -1.19
C ASP A 148 -15.32 -5.05 -0.90
N PHE A 149 -14.15 -4.42 -0.62
CA PHE A 149 -14.08 -2.97 -0.44
C PHE A 149 -13.95 -2.29 -1.80
N ASP A 150 -15.06 -1.77 -2.32
CA ASP A 150 -15.19 -1.27 -3.68
C ASP A 150 -14.15 -0.19 -3.99
N ILE A 151 -13.55 -0.28 -5.18
CA ILE A 151 -12.57 0.70 -5.69
C ILE A 151 -13.14 2.12 -5.79
N GLN A 152 -14.46 2.26 -5.93
CA GLN A 152 -15.13 3.56 -6.00
C GLN A 152 -14.90 4.42 -4.75
N TYR A 153 -14.64 3.81 -3.59
CA TYR A 153 -14.30 4.56 -2.38
C TYR A 153 -12.97 5.29 -2.47
N GLN A 154 -12.09 4.91 -3.39
CA GLN A 154 -10.80 5.58 -3.56
C GLN A 154 -10.95 7.09 -3.85
N LYS A 155 -11.91 7.46 -4.70
CA LYS A 155 -12.15 8.87 -5.06
C LYS A 155 -12.51 9.75 -3.85
N PRO A 156 -13.55 9.44 -3.05
CA PRO A 156 -13.87 10.23 -1.88
C PRO A 156 -12.77 10.23 -0.80
N LEU A 157 -12.05 9.12 -0.61
CA LEU A 157 -10.94 9.08 0.34
C LEU A 157 -9.80 10.03 -0.07
N MET A 158 -9.44 10.06 -1.36
CA MET A 158 -8.44 10.99 -1.89
C MET A 158 -8.89 12.45 -1.76
N GLN A 159 -10.17 12.74 -1.92
CA GLN A 159 -10.74 14.08 -1.72
C GLN A 159 -10.65 14.51 -0.25
N MET A 160 -11.00 13.63 0.70
CA MET A 160 -10.89 13.93 2.14
C MET A 160 -9.44 14.19 2.58
N LEU A 161 -8.47 13.56 1.94
CA LEU A 161 -7.04 13.80 2.17
C LEU A 161 -6.51 15.04 1.44
N ASP A 162 -7.26 15.58 0.47
CA ASP A 162 -6.79 16.62 -0.45
C ASP A 162 -5.48 16.22 -1.17
N CYS A 163 -5.44 14.95 -1.62
CA CYS A 163 -4.23 14.31 -2.16
C CYS A 163 -3.59 15.10 -3.30
N ALA A 164 -4.39 15.74 -4.15
CA ALA A 164 -3.89 16.51 -5.28
C ALA A 164 -3.00 17.69 -4.84
N LYS A 165 -3.42 18.43 -3.80
CA LYS A 165 -2.69 19.58 -3.29
C LYS A 165 -1.56 19.17 -2.34
N THR A 166 -1.77 18.14 -1.54
CA THR A 166 -0.84 17.78 -0.46
C THR A 166 0.35 16.97 -0.96
N ILE A 167 0.10 15.96 -1.77
CA ILE A 167 1.14 15.02 -2.24
C ILE A 167 1.23 14.91 -3.77
N GLY A 168 0.43 15.70 -4.52
CA GLY A 168 0.42 15.68 -5.98
C GLY A 168 -0.17 14.40 -6.57
N LEU A 169 -1.03 13.70 -5.82
CA LEU A 169 -1.66 12.46 -6.23
C LEU A 169 -3.06 12.72 -6.77
N THR A 170 -3.28 12.39 -8.04
CA THR A 170 -4.56 12.49 -8.74
C THR A 170 -5.04 11.12 -9.19
N MET A 171 -6.21 11.07 -9.82
CA MET A 171 -6.81 9.82 -10.28
C MET A 171 -7.59 10.04 -11.58
N THR A 172 -7.53 9.06 -12.49
CA THR A 172 -8.34 9.01 -13.70
C THR A 172 -9.77 8.57 -13.41
N ASP A 173 -10.68 8.72 -14.38
CA ASP A 173 -12.06 8.23 -14.25
C ASP A 173 -12.13 6.68 -14.17
N SER A 174 -11.09 5.99 -14.64
CA SER A 174 -10.93 4.54 -14.51
C SER A 174 -10.30 4.09 -13.17
N PHE A 175 -10.22 4.97 -12.19
CA PHE A 175 -9.63 4.75 -10.85
C PHE A 175 -8.12 4.46 -10.86
N MET A 176 -7.40 4.79 -11.92
CA MET A 176 -5.94 4.71 -11.93
C MET A 176 -5.31 5.93 -11.27
N MET A 177 -4.47 5.71 -10.29
CA MET A 177 -3.71 6.77 -9.60
C MET A 177 -2.57 7.30 -10.47
N ILE A 178 -2.33 8.61 -10.38
CA ILE A 178 -1.23 9.32 -11.04
C ILE A 178 -0.54 10.20 -9.99
N PRO A 179 0.73 9.95 -9.65
CA PRO A 179 1.65 8.91 -10.16
C PRO A 179 1.17 7.48 -9.92
N THR A 180 1.60 6.51 -10.78
CA THR A 180 1.11 5.12 -10.71
C THR A 180 1.62 4.38 -9.49
N LYS A 181 2.81 4.74 -9.00
CA LYS A 181 3.38 4.17 -7.78
C LYS A 181 2.88 4.94 -6.56
N SER A 182 1.62 4.70 -6.25
CA SER A 182 0.88 5.35 -5.16
C SER A 182 -0.06 4.37 -4.46
N VAL A 183 -0.41 4.68 -3.22
CA VAL A 183 -1.34 3.90 -2.38
C VAL A 183 -2.29 4.85 -1.68
N THR A 184 -3.55 4.45 -1.57
CA THR A 184 -4.51 4.99 -0.60
C THR A 184 -5.01 3.86 0.28
N ALA A 185 -5.17 4.10 1.57
CA ALA A 185 -5.61 3.09 2.51
C ALA A 185 -6.38 3.67 3.69
N VAL A 186 -7.13 2.79 4.34
CA VAL A 186 -7.76 2.99 5.64
C VAL A 186 -6.97 2.20 6.67
N ILE A 187 -6.72 2.80 7.85
CA ILE A 187 -6.02 2.17 8.98
C ILE A 187 -6.90 2.36 10.21
N GLY A 188 -7.45 1.29 10.75
CA GLY A 188 -8.26 1.36 11.96
C GLY A 188 -7.42 1.70 13.19
N MET A 189 -8.03 2.41 14.15
CA MET A 189 -7.45 2.75 15.45
C MET A 189 -8.33 2.22 16.57
N SER A 190 -7.75 1.42 17.47
CA SER A 190 -8.43 0.81 18.61
C SER A 190 -7.70 1.12 19.91
N ARG A 191 -8.43 1.16 21.03
CA ARG A 191 -7.84 1.19 22.39
C ARG A 191 -7.33 -0.18 22.85
N ILE A 192 -7.68 -1.23 22.13
CA ILE A 192 -7.32 -2.59 22.49
C ILE A 192 -6.09 -3.02 21.70
N LYS A 193 -5.01 -3.36 22.42
CA LYS A 193 -3.79 -3.92 21.83
C LYS A 193 -4.03 -5.40 21.47
N GLU A 194 -4.75 -5.62 20.37
CA GLU A 194 -4.86 -6.97 19.82
C GLU A 194 -3.87 -7.14 18.66
N ARG A 195 -3.21 -8.28 18.61
CA ARG A 195 -2.61 -8.73 17.35
C ARG A 195 -3.78 -8.94 16.39
N CYS A 196 -3.80 -8.15 15.30
CA CYS A 196 -4.76 -8.42 14.24
C CYS A 196 -4.55 -9.87 13.80
N PRO A 197 -5.52 -10.76 14.05
CA PRO A 197 -5.36 -12.13 13.62
C PRO A 197 -5.29 -12.09 12.09
N ILE A 198 -4.18 -12.54 11.54
CA ILE A 198 -4.10 -13.05 10.19
C ILE A 198 -4.06 -11.95 9.12
N GLN A 199 -2.91 -11.77 8.52
CA GLN A 199 -2.69 -10.82 7.43
C GLN A 199 -2.29 -11.52 6.13
N GLY A 200 -2.91 -11.13 5.02
CA GLY A 200 -2.42 -11.43 3.70
C GLY A 200 -2.38 -12.93 3.37
N CYS A 201 -1.19 -13.46 3.14
CA CYS A 201 -1.01 -14.83 2.66
C CYS A 201 -1.36 -15.92 3.69
N GLU A 202 -1.42 -15.59 4.97
CA GLU A 202 -1.73 -16.56 6.05
C GLU A 202 -3.17 -17.07 5.98
N ILE A 203 -4.11 -16.21 5.57
CA ILE A 203 -5.54 -16.55 5.40
C ILE A 203 -5.93 -16.83 3.95
N CYS A 204 -5.01 -16.62 3.02
CA CYS A 204 -5.30 -16.83 1.60
C CYS A 204 -5.43 -18.33 1.32
N GLU A 205 -6.57 -18.75 0.80
CA GLU A 205 -6.84 -20.15 0.45
C GLU A 205 -5.98 -20.66 -0.71
N LYS A 206 -5.43 -19.77 -1.53
CA LYS A 206 -4.55 -20.12 -2.66
C LYS A 206 -3.16 -20.49 -2.17
N LYS A 207 -2.94 -21.78 -1.94
CA LYS A 207 -1.66 -22.32 -1.40
C LYS A 207 -0.52 -22.31 -2.41
N ASP A 208 -0.82 -22.39 -3.70
CA ASP A 208 0.09 -22.44 -4.85
C ASP A 208 0.29 -21.10 -5.54
N CYS A 209 0.10 -20.00 -4.81
CA CYS A 209 0.24 -18.65 -5.35
C CYS A 209 1.73 -18.28 -5.53
N GLU A 210 2.11 -17.89 -6.74
CA GLU A 210 3.47 -17.42 -7.08
C GLU A 210 3.88 -16.18 -6.29
N TYR A 211 2.90 -15.38 -5.85
CA TYR A 211 3.10 -14.15 -5.06
C TYR A 211 2.95 -14.38 -3.56
N ARG A 212 2.86 -15.62 -3.10
CA ARG A 212 2.70 -15.93 -1.68
C ARG A 212 3.93 -15.47 -0.89
N ARG A 213 3.70 -14.73 0.18
CA ARG A 213 4.75 -14.42 1.16
C ARG A 213 5.01 -15.69 1.97
N ASP A 214 6.27 -16.10 2.04
CA ASP A 214 6.67 -17.12 2.99
C ASP A 214 6.48 -16.54 4.39
N THR A 215 5.72 -17.21 5.21
CA THR A 215 5.63 -16.94 6.65
C THR A 215 7.00 -17.28 7.25
N ILE A 216 7.76 -16.26 7.63
CA ILE A 216 9.00 -16.39 8.41
C ILE A 216 8.65 -16.72 9.84
#